data_7f978743ee09e5c5c740f2ae0d12ea16
#
_entry.id   7f978743ee09e5c5c740f2ae0d12ea16
#
_cell.length_a   1.000
_cell.length_b   1.000
_cell.length_c   1.000
_cell.angle_alpha   90.00
_cell.angle_beta   90.00
_cell.angle_gamma   90.00
#
_symmetry.space_group_name_H-M   'P 1'
#
loop_
_entity.id
_entity.type
_entity.pdbx_description
1 polymer ?
#
loop_
_entity_poly.entity_id
_entity_poly.type
_entity_poly.pdbx_seq_one_letter_code
_entity_poly.pdbx_strand_id
1 'polypeptide(L)'
;MSGLFSTPIDPFPAGSDRTPAAGVRRFLRQELRPLRAVVIASVATTILCAGIEVWLIGYAGRLVDTLATAGSATLWSRHRVELLTVAAFVLLVRPLIALTGEALDDITFRANARPLVRWRFHRYVSRQSVGWFREDLAGRIATWVRDGGDAAATAAYSVIHTLVFVVAYIAGSVWLMFTIDVRLLLPLAGWIVAYALLMAWAVPRYRRASERLQDAESALTGLLVDSYANVDTLALLGGPETRTEHDRRVFAATRRAHLELQRVEVTINSTMMALGSGLLVGLVGYGIVLWQSDAAPLGLVAAALALSFRITAMAEWLLDAVSALFGSVGALRRALRTIAQPLRVADKPTAIPLPVRGGAIRFSGVSHHYGGSAGGLDRLSLDIGPGERVGIVGRSGAGKSTMVGLLLRFYDAEAGTITVDGTDIADVTQESLRARIAVVSQEATLLHRSVRENIAGPGDGDDARIEAALRRAAADGFVRTLRDAYGRTGLQAHVGERGVRLSGGQRQRLTLARAFYRDAPILVLDEATAALDSEAEAAIHDTLDEVMGGRTVIAIAHRLSTIARMDRIVVLDAGHIIEQGTHTELLERGGLYASLWSRQSGGFLARDDAA
;
A
#
# COMPACT_ATOMS: atom_id res chain seq x y z
N MET A 1 -16.22 -19.09 22.54
CA MET A 1 -15.35 -17.94 22.87
C MET A 1 -14.98 -17.08 21.65
N SER A 2 -14.96 -17.62 20.42
CA SER A 2 -14.53 -16.85 19.23
C SER A 2 -15.42 -15.65 18.86
N GLY A 3 -16.73 -15.71 19.03
CA GLY A 3 -17.64 -14.64 18.62
C GLY A 3 -17.58 -13.35 19.44
N LEU A 4 -17.23 -13.43 20.73
CA LEU A 4 -17.22 -12.28 21.64
C LEU A 4 -16.00 -11.36 21.43
N PHE A 5 -14.86 -11.92 21.00
CA PHE A 5 -13.60 -11.22 20.82
C PHE A 5 -13.31 -10.84 19.38
N SER A 6 -13.93 -11.49 18.37
CA SER A 6 -13.56 -11.33 16.96
C SER A 6 -14.19 -10.11 16.26
N THR A 7 -15.35 -9.63 16.72
CA THR A 7 -16.12 -8.59 16.01
C THR A 7 -16.54 -7.40 16.89
N PRO A 8 -15.62 -6.76 17.64
CA PRO A 8 -15.98 -5.59 18.45
C PRO A 8 -16.26 -4.35 17.61
N ILE A 9 -15.77 -4.34 16.36
CA ILE A 9 -15.95 -3.23 15.39
C ILE A 9 -16.01 -3.80 13.98
N ASP A 10 -16.59 -3.03 13.05
CA ASP A 10 -16.38 -3.25 11.62
C ASP A 10 -15.01 -2.70 11.21
N PRO A 11 -14.06 -3.55 10.78
CA PRO A 11 -12.75 -3.10 10.31
C PRO A 11 -12.80 -2.46 8.90
N PHE A 12 -13.95 -2.51 8.22
CA PHE A 12 -14.17 -1.99 6.86
C PHE A 12 -15.23 -0.88 6.80
N PRO A 13 -15.15 0.15 7.64
CA PRO A 13 -16.19 1.17 7.71
C PRO A 13 -16.39 1.87 6.37
N ALA A 14 -17.65 2.17 6.05
CA ALA A 14 -17.98 3.06 4.96
C ALA A 14 -17.46 4.46 5.29
N GLY A 15 -16.48 4.91 4.53
CA GLY A 15 -15.95 6.25 4.38
C GLY A 15 -15.68 7.17 5.56
N SER A 16 -14.41 7.47 5.79
CA SER A 16 -14.01 8.84 6.13
C SER A 16 -13.22 9.41 4.95
N ASP A 17 -13.74 10.44 4.31
CA ASP A 17 -13.11 11.11 3.16
C ASP A 17 -11.96 12.05 3.55
N ARG A 18 -11.47 11.90 4.78
CA ARG A 18 -10.42 12.77 5.33
C ARG A 18 -9.03 12.30 4.92
N THR A 19 -8.18 13.27 4.58
CA THR A 19 -6.75 13.02 4.40
C THR A 19 -6.16 12.43 5.69
N PRO A 20 -5.45 11.32 5.61
CA PRO A 20 -4.76 10.74 6.77
C PRO A 20 -3.81 11.76 7.41
N ALA A 21 -3.72 11.78 8.72
CA ALA A 21 -2.81 12.71 9.40
C ALA A 21 -1.34 12.35 9.08
N ALA A 22 -0.53 13.31 8.66
CA ALA A 22 0.87 13.10 8.32
C ALA A 22 1.76 12.70 9.52
N GLY A 23 1.37 13.08 10.75
CA GLY A 23 2.11 12.74 11.96
C GLY A 23 1.66 11.40 12.56
N VAL A 24 2.62 10.47 12.79
CA VAL A 24 2.37 9.10 13.30
C VAL A 24 1.48 9.09 14.55
N ARG A 25 1.79 9.90 15.57
CA ARG A 25 0.99 9.95 16.82
C ARG A 25 -0.45 10.38 16.57
N ARG A 26 -0.64 11.43 15.75
CA ARG A 26 -1.96 11.95 15.41
C ARG A 26 -2.75 10.93 14.58
N PHE A 27 -2.07 10.30 13.64
CA PHE A 27 -2.63 9.24 12.81
C PHE A 27 -3.13 8.07 13.65
N LEU A 28 -2.27 7.46 14.49
CA LEU A 28 -2.66 6.32 15.34
C LEU A 28 -3.83 6.68 16.26
N ARG A 29 -3.81 7.87 16.88
CA ARG A 29 -4.91 8.32 17.76
C ARG A 29 -6.24 8.47 17.02
N GLN A 30 -6.21 8.94 15.77
CA GLN A 30 -7.42 9.13 14.95
C GLN A 30 -7.93 7.80 14.40
N GLU A 31 -7.04 6.98 13.83
CA GLU A 31 -7.43 5.76 13.13
C GLU A 31 -7.82 4.63 14.08
N LEU A 32 -7.17 4.54 15.25
CA LEU A 32 -7.48 3.51 16.25
C LEU A 32 -8.55 3.97 17.27
N ARG A 33 -9.16 5.14 17.07
CA ARG A 33 -10.24 5.63 17.93
C ARG A 33 -11.40 4.63 18.11
N PRO A 34 -11.83 3.87 17.10
CA PRO A 34 -12.88 2.85 17.28
C PRO A 34 -12.48 1.75 18.27
N LEU A 35 -11.19 1.44 18.40
CA LEU A 35 -10.65 0.41 19.28
C LEU A 35 -10.32 0.90 20.69
N ARG A 36 -10.68 2.15 21.07
CA ARG A 36 -10.30 2.77 22.36
C ARG A 36 -10.71 1.92 23.58
N ALA A 37 -11.88 1.31 23.56
CA ALA A 37 -12.34 0.47 24.67
C ALA A 37 -11.47 -0.80 24.80
N VAL A 38 -11.09 -1.40 23.68
CA VAL A 38 -10.18 -2.56 23.63
C VAL A 38 -8.80 -2.16 24.15
N VAL A 39 -8.29 -0.99 23.73
CA VAL A 39 -7.00 -0.45 24.21
C VAL A 39 -7.00 -0.25 25.73
N ILE A 40 -8.07 0.32 26.29
CA ILE A 40 -8.20 0.52 27.74
C ILE A 40 -8.23 -0.82 28.48
N ALA A 41 -9.02 -1.78 27.96
CA ALA A 41 -9.10 -3.12 28.55
C ALA A 41 -7.76 -3.86 28.49
N SER A 42 -7.05 -3.79 27.34
CA SER A 42 -5.71 -4.38 27.16
C SER A 42 -4.69 -3.76 28.14
N VAL A 43 -4.65 -2.44 28.26
CA VAL A 43 -3.78 -1.75 29.23
C VAL A 43 -4.09 -2.17 30.65
N ALA A 44 -5.36 -2.25 31.04
CA ALA A 44 -5.75 -2.69 32.39
C ALA A 44 -5.32 -4.14 32.68
N THR A 45 -5.54 -5.04 31.71
CA THR A 45 -5.12 -6.44 31.83
C THR A 45 -3.60 -6.57 31.88
N THR A 46 -2.88 -5.79 31.09
CA THR A 46 -1.41 -5.75 31.08
C THR A 46 -0.83 -5.30 32.44
N ILE A 47 -1.40 -4.24 33.02
CA ILE A 47 -1.01 -3.76 34.35
C ILE A 47 -1.32 -4.81 35.43
N LEU A 48 -2.48 -5.46 35.33
CA LEU A 48 -2.87 -6.52 36.25
C LEU A 48 -1.92 -7.72 36.16
N CYS A 49 -1.57 -8.15 34.94
CA CYS A 49 -0.59 -9.22 34.73
C CYS A 49 0.78 -8.88 35.34
N ALA A 50 1.29 -7.65 35.09
CA ALA A 50 2.55 -7.21 35.71
C ALA A 50 2.47 -7.19 37.24
N GLY A 51 1.37 -6.74 37.81
CA GLY A 51 1.15 -6.73 39.28
C GLY A 51 1.10 -8.13 39.87
N ILE A 52 0.44 -9.08 39.22
CA ILE A 52 0.40 -10.50 39.63
C ILE A 52 1.80 -11.11 39.64
N GLU A 53 2.61 -10.84 38.61
CA GLU A 53 3.97 -11.38 38.56
C GLU A 53 4.85 -10.86 39.69
N VAL A 54 4.80 -9.55 39.97
CA VAL A 54 5.55 -8.96 41.08
C VAL A 54 5.06 -9.50 42.42
N TRP A 55 3.74 -9.63 42.59
CA TRP A 55 3.14 -10.21 43.80
C TRP A 55 3.61 -11.66 44.03
N LEU A 56 3.68 -12.47 42.97
CA LEU A 56 4.16 -13.86 43.03
C LEU A 56 5.62 -13.96 43.49
N ILE A 57 6.48 -13.02 43.05
CA ILE A 57 7.88 -12.95 43.47
C ILE A 57 7.95 -12.64 44.98
N GLY A 58 7.18 -11.67 45.45
CA GLY A 58 7.09 -11.34 46.85
C GLY A 58 6.51 -12.49 47.70
N TYR A 59 5.54 -13.23 47.16
CA TYR A 59 5.00 -14.42 47.81
C TYR A 59 6.01 -15.57 47.87
N ALA A 60 6.80 -15.77 46.80
CA ALA A 60 7.86 -16.81 46.83
C ALA A 60 8.88 -16.54 47.94
N GLY A 61 9.28 -15.29 48.16
CA GLY A 61 10.10 -14.92 49.30
C GLY A 61 9.45 -15.26 50.64
N ARG A 62 8.20 -14.84 50.88
CA ARG A 62 7.45 -15.17 52.12
C ARG A 62 7.28 -16.67 52.31
N LEU A 63 7.08 -17.43 51.25
CA LEU A 63 6.98 -18.89 51.32
C LEU A 63 8.29 -19.51 51.84
N VAL A 64 9.45 -19.03 51.37
CA VAL A 64 10.77 -19.49 51.87
C VAL A 64 10.94 -19.17 53.34
N ASP A 65 10.54 -18.00 53.82
CA ASP A 65 10.57 -17.63 55.23
C ASP A 65 9.66 -18.52 56.08
N THR A 66 8.44 -18.79 55.56
CA THR A 66 7.50 -19.69 56.23
C THR A 66 8.06 -21.13 56.33
N LEU A 67 8.72 -21.62 55.26
CA LEU A 67 9.37 -22.92 55.25
C LEU A 67 10.57 -23.00 56.21
N ALA A 68 11.32 -21.90 56.32
CA ALA A 68 12.49 -21.83 57.23
C ALA A 68 12.08 -21.77 58.70
N THR A 69 10.95 -21.18 59.03
CA THR A 69 10.48 -20.98 60.42
C THR A 69 9.48 -22.03 60.89
N ALA A 70 8.63 -22.55 60.00
CA ALA A 70 7.64 -23.57 60.32
C ALA A 70 8.29 -24.96 60.17
N GLY A 71 8.40 -25.76 61.23
CA GLY A 71 8.80 -27.16 61.11
C GLY A 71 7.89 -27.93 60.13
N SER A 72 8.46 -28.93 59.46
CA SER A 72 7.76 -29.74 58.44
C SER A 72 6.41 -30.32 58.90
N ALA A 73 6.27 -30.66 60.18
CA ALA A 73 5.05 -31.21 60.77
C ALA A 73 3.93 -30.19 60.98
N THR A 74 4.26 -28.91 61.15
CA THR A 74 3.27 -27.83 61.42
C THR A 74 2.89 -27.00 60.21
N LEU A 75 3.67 -27.06 59.15
CA LEU A 75 3.43 -26.28 57.91
C LEU A 75 2.01 -26.52 57.35
N TRP A 76 1.65 -27.77 57.15
CA TRP A 76 0.36 -28.13 56.57
C TRP A 76 -0.83 -27.80 57.48
N SER A 77 -0.72 -28.02 58.76
CA SER A 77 -1.79 -27.73 59.71
C SER A 77 -2.08 -26.22 59.83
N ARG A 78 -1.03 -25.38 59.73
CA ARG A 78 -1.15 -23.92 59.96
C ARG A 78 -1.36 -23.12 58.69
N HIS A 79 -0.76 -23.52 57.55
CA HIS A 79 -0.74 -22.75 56.31
C HIS A 79 -1.51 -23.39 55.12
N ARG A 80 -2.20 -24.54 55.31
CA ARG A 80 -2.88 -25.27 54.24
C ARG A 80 -3.86 -24.40 53.43
N VAL A 81 -4.62 -23.53 54.10
CA VAL A 81 -5.61 -22.68 53.45
C VAL A 81 -4.94 -21.66 52.55
N GLU A 82 -3.89 -21.01 53.03
CA GLU A 82 -3.08 -20.06 52.27
C GLU A 82 -2.47 -20.72 51.04
N LEU A 83 -1.77 -21.85 51.23
CA LEU A 83 -1.10 -22.59 50.16
C LEU A 83 -2.09 -23.06 49.08
N LEU A 84 -3.24 -23.62 49.51
CA LEU A 84 -4.29 -24.07 48.58
C LEU A 84 -4.94 -22.89 47.84
N THR A 85 -5.15 -21.77 48.52
CA THR A 85 -5.73 -20.55 47.89
C THR A 85 -4.79 -19.99 46.82
N VAL A 86 -3.47 -19.88 47.16
CA VAL A 86 -2.50 -19.39 46.18
C VAL A 86 -2.32 -20.39 45.03
N ALA A 87 -2.29 -21.69 45.32
CA ALA A 87 -2.24 -22.73 44.30
C ALA A 87 -3.45 -22.64 43.36
N ALA A 88 -4.66 -22.49 43.89
CA ALA A 88 -5.89 -22.31 43.09
C ALA A 88 -5.84 -21.01 42.27
N PHE A 89 -5.35 -19.91 42.83
CA PHE A 89 -5.15 -18.64 42.13
C PHE A 89 -4.18 -18.81 40.95
N VAL A 90 -3.03 -19.44 41.16
CA VAL A 90 -2.01 -19.64 40.12
C VAL A 90 -2.48 -20.61 39.04
N LEU A 91 -3.23 -21.65 39.39
CA LEU A 91 -3.70 -22.66 38.44
C LEU A 91 -4.92 -22.24 37.67
N LEU A 92 -5.82 -21.42 38.23
CA LEU A 92 -7.10 -21.08 37.62
C LEU A 92 -7.20 -19.62 37.23
N VAL A 93 -6.93 -18.70 38.15
CA VAL A 93 -7.18 -17.26 37.93
C VAL A 93 -6.11 -16.63 37.04
N ARG A 94 -4.83 -16.90 37.31
CA ARG A 94 -3.71 -16.36 36.54
C ARG A 94 -3.79 -16.76 35.05
N PRO A 95 -3.96 -18.04 34.66
CA PRO A 95 -4.11 -18.42 33.26
C PRO A 95 -5.35 -17.80 32.59
N LEU A 96 -6.46 -17.63 33.31
CA LEU A 96 -7.67 -17.01 32.78
C LEU A 96 -7.44 -15.52 32.45
N ILE A 97 -6.72 -14.79 33.33
CA ILE A 97 -6.35 -13.39 33.10
C ILE A 97 -5.38 -13.30 31.91
N ALA A 98 -4.37 -14.17 31.84
CA ALA A 98 -3.42 -14.21 30.71
C ALA A 98 -4.13 -14.51 29.39
N LEU A 99 -5.00 -15.53 29.36
CA LEU A 99 -5.81 -15.88 28.19
C LEU A 99 -6.70 -14.71 27.73
N THR A 100 -7.30 -13.99 28.69
CA THR A 100 -8.13 -12.82 28.40
C THR A 100 -7.29 -11.69 27.80
N GLY A 101 -6.08 -11.46 28.33
CA GLY A 101 -5.13 -10.48 27.80
C GLY A 101 -4.69 -10.81 26.37
N GLU A 102 -4.25 -12.05 26.15
CA GLU A 102 -3.86 -12.51 24.79
C GLU A 102 -5.02 -12.45 23.80
N ALA A 103 -6.24 -12.80 24.23
CA ALA A 103 -7.43 -12.69 23.36
C ALA A 103 -7.76 -11.22 23.02
N LEU A 104 -7.61 -10.30 23.98
CA LEU A 104 -7.80 -8.87 23.73
C LEU A 104 -6.73 -8.31 22.79
N ASP A 105 -5.48 -8.71 22.96
CA ASP A 105 -4.36 -8.18 22.20
C ASP A 105 -4.30 -8.78 20.79
N ASP A 106 -4.37 -10.09 20.63
CA ASP A 106 -4.16 -10.74 19.34
C ASP A 106 -5.47 -10.88 18.54
N ILE A 107 -6.55 -11.35 19.18
CA ILE A 107 -7.81 -11.58 18.48
C ILE A 107 -8.59 -10.27 18.33
N THR A 108 -8.67 -9.45 19.37
CA THR A 108 -9.54 -8.27 19.34
C THR A 108 -8.80 -7.05 18.78
N PHE A 109 -7.58 -6.77 19.23
CA PHE A 109 -6.84 -5.57 18.79
C PHE A 109 -6.10 -5.79 17.46
N ARG A 110 -5.13 -6.70 17.40
CA ARG A 110 -4.25 -6.86 16.22
C ARG A 110 -5.01 -7.34 14.98
N ALA A 111 -5.94 -8.30 15.15
CA ALA A 111 -6.73 -8.80 14.04
C ALA A 111 -7.66 -7.75 13.43
N ASN A 112 -8.09 -6.72 14.19
CA ASN A 112 -8.96 -5.65 13.69
C ASN A 112 -8.19 -4.38 13.32
N ALA A 113 -7.14 -3.99 14.05
CA ALA A 113 -6.37 -2.77 13.80
C ALA A 113 -5.65 -2.82 12.44
N ARG A 114 -5.05 -3.95 12.09
CA ARG A 114 -4.31 -4.14 10.85
C ARG A 114 -5.19 -3.97 9.60
N PRO A 115 -6.30 -4.72 9.42
CA PRO A 115 -7.17 -4.56 8.27
C PRO A 115 -7.87 -3.20 8.24
N LEU A 116 -8.22 -2.63 9.40
CA LEU A 116 -8.81 -1.28 9.49
C LEU A 116 -7.91 -0.22 8.85
N VAL A 117 -6.62 -0.20 9.21
CA VAL A 117 -5.68 0.79 8.66
C VAL A 117 -5.41 0.52 7.19
N ARG A 118 -5.22 -0.75 6.79
CA ARG A 118 -5.04 -1.12 5.37
C ARG A 118 -6.23 -0.71 4.52
N TRP A 119 -7.45 -0.95 5.00
CA TRP A 119 -8.67 -0.56 4.32
C TRP A 119 -8.77 0.95 4.12
N ARG A 120 -8.48 1.72 5.16
CA ARG A 120 -8.48 3.19 5.07
C ARG A 120 -7.43 3.72 4.12
N PHE A 121 -6.21 3.18 4.16
CA PHE A 121 -5.17 3.53 3.20
C PHE A 121 -5.59 3.18 1.77
N HIS A 122 -6.09 1.97 1.55
CA HIS A 122 -6.56 1.54 0.23
C HIS A 122 -7.66 2.47 -0.31
N ARG A 123 -8.68 2.75 0.50
CA ARG A 123 -9.76 3.65 0.10
C ARG A 123 -9.28 5.06 -0.21
N TYR A 124 -8.37 5.60 0.60
CA TYR A 124 -7.82 6.93 0.36
C TYR A 124 -6.97 6.95 -0.91
N VAL A 125 -6.07 5.99 -1.08
CA VAL A 125 -5.20 5.86 -2.26
C VAL A 125 -6.01 5.65 -3.53
N SER A 126 -7.05 4.82 -3.51
CA SER A 126 -7.89 4.58 -4.70
C SER A 126 -8.65 5.82 -5.21
N ARG A 127 -8.70 6.90 -4.43
CA ARG A 127 -9.28 8.19 -4.81
C ARG A 127 -8.24 9.18 -5.36
N GLN A 128 -6.96 8.85 -5.34
CA GLN A 128 -5.92 9.68 -5.94
C GLN A 128 -6.07 9.73 -7.46
N SER A 129 -5.60 10.82 -8.05
CA SER A 129 -5.65 11.02 -9.50
C SER A 129 -4.77 10.02 -10.25
N VAL A 130 -5.11 9.74 -11.50
CA VAL A 130 -4.29 8.91 -12.39
C VAL A 130 -2.86 9.48 -12.51
N GLY A 131 -2.73 10.81 -12.52
CA GLY A 131 -1.43 11.49 -12.52
C GLY A 131 -0.55 11.12 -11.33
N TRP A 132 -1.13 11.05 -10.13
CA TRP A 132 -0.41 10.63 -8.93
C TRP A 132 0.13 9.19 -9.05
N PHE A 133 -0.66 8.26 -9.61
CA PHE A 133 -0.21 6.88 -9.83
C PHE A 133 0.90 6.75 -10.90
N ARG A 134 0.98 7.69 -11.85
CA ARG A 134 2.02 7.69 -12.88
C ARG A 134 3.38 8.15 -12.39
N GLU A 135 3.43 8.88 -11.27
CA GLU A 135 4.68 9.37 -10.66
C GLU A 135 5.38 8.31 -9.80
N ASP A 136 4.69 7.22 -9.45
CA ASP A 136 5.25 6.19 -8.59
C ASP A 136 4.93 4.77 -9.08
N LEU A 137 5.75 3.80 -8.69
CA LEU A 137 5.54 2.39 -9.05
C LEU A 137 4.35 1.80 -8.28
N ALA A 138 3.40 1.21 -9.00
CA ALA A 138 2.21 0.58 -8.41
C ALA A 138 2.55 -0.44 -7.31
N GLY A 139 3.60 -1.25 -7.50
CA GLY A 139 4.09 -2.21 -6.51
C GLY A 139 4.59 -1.53 -5.23
N ARG A 140 5.23 -0.36 -5.34
CA ARG A 140 5.69 0.43 -4.18
C ARG A 140 4.52 0.99 -3.40
N ILE A 141 3.51 1.52 -4.07
CA ILE A 141 2.27 2.02 -3.45
C ILE A 141 1.55 0.87 -2.71
N ALA A 142 1.40 -0.29 -3.35
CA ALA A 142 0.79 -1.47 -2.73
C ALA A 142 1.55 -1.92 -1.47
N THR A 143 2.88 -1.89 -1.51
CA THR A 143 3.74 -2.18 -0.35
C THR A 143 3.49 -1.20 0.79
N TRP A 144 3.39 0.11 0.52
CA TRP A 144 3.11 1.10 1.57
C TRP A 144 1.72 0.94 2.19
N VAL A 145 0.70 0.59 1.42
CA VAL A 145 -0.64 0.30 1.96
C VAL A 145 -0.60 -0.93 2.86
N ARG A 146 0.08 -2.01 2.43
CA ARG A 146 0.22 -3.25 3.19
C ARG A 146 1.03 -3.04 4.46
N ASP A 147 2.27 -2.55 4.31
CA ASP A 147 3.25 -2.45 5.39
C ASP A 147 2.92 -1.31 6.36
N GLY A 148 2.30 -0.24 5.85
CA GLY A 148 1.79 0.85 6.69
C GLY A 148 0.70 0.38 7.67
N GLY A 149 -0.18 -0.53 7.24
CA GLY A 149 -1.17 -1.15 8.11
C GLY A 149 -0.54 -2.03 9.19
N ASP A 150 0.45 -2.85 8.82
CA ASP A 150 1.19 -3.70 9.77
C ASP A 150 2.00 -2.85 10.75
N ALA A 151 2.68 -1.84 10.24
CA ALA A 151 3.47 -0.92 11.05
C ALA A 151 2.61 -0.14 12.05
N ALA A 152 1.42 0.30 11.67
CA ALA A 152 0.49 0.99 12.56
C ALA A 152 0.02 0.08 13.71
N ALA A 153 -0.39 -1.15 13.39
CA ALA A 153 -0.84 -2.12 14.38
C ALA A 153 0.30 -2.52 15.33
N THR A 154 1.50 -2.79 14.79
CA THR A 154 2.68 -3.17 15.58
C THR A 154 3.15 -2.03 16.47
N ALA A 155 3.24 -0.79 15.96
CA ALA A 155 3.63 0.36 16.76
C ALA A 155 2.66 0.62 17.92
N ALA A 156 1.35 0.51 17.67
CA ALA A 156 0.34 0.66 18.71
C ALA A 156 0.43 -0.46 19.75
N TYR A 157 0.54 -1.71 19.33
CA TYR A 157 0.70 -2.86 20.21
C TYR A 157 1.95 -2.73 21.10
N SER A 158 3.10 -2.39 20.52
CA SER A 158 4.33 -2.20 21.31
C SER A 158 4.18 -1.13 22.40
N VAL A 159 3.43 -0.06 22.13
CA VAL A 159 3.18 0.96 23.16
C VAL A 159 2.18 0.46 24.21
N ILE A 160 1.06 -0.13 23.78
CA ILE A 160 -0.06 -0.51 24.66
C ILE A 160 0.31 -1.69 25.55
N HIS A 161 0.98 -2.68 25.00
CA HIS A 161 1.34 -3.92 25.72
C HIS A 161 2.75 -3.85 26.28
N THR A 162 3.77 -3.69 25.42
CA THR A 162 5.17 -3.82 25.82
C THR A 162 5.62 -2.72 26.78
N LEU A 163 5.46 -1.45 26.40
CA LEU A 163 5.94 -0.34 27.23
C LEU A 163 5.14 -0.22 28.53
N VAL A 164 3.82 -0.44 28.46
CA VAL A 164 2.97 -0.42 29.67
C VAL A 164 3.36 -1.54 30.62
N PHE A 165 3.58 -2.77 30.11
CA PHE A 165 4.01 -3.90 30.93
C PHE A 165 5.34 -3.61 31.63
N VAL A 166 6.34 -3.13 30.88
CA VAL A 166 7.67 -2.83 31.43
C VAL A 166 7.60 -1.76 32.51
N VAL A 167 6.87 -0.67 32.24
CA VAL A 167 6.71 0.42 33.21
C VAL A 167 5.99 -0.07 34.47
N ALA A 168 4.90 -0.81 34.32
CA ALA A 168 4.15 -1.37 35.44
C ALA A 168 4.99 -2.35 36.24
N TYR A 169 5.76 -3.22 35.57
CA TYR A 169 6.61 -4.22 36.20
C TYR A 169 7.77 -3.57 36.95
N ILE A 170 8.48 -2.60 36.38
CA ILE A 170 9.56 -1.86 37.06
C ILE A 170 9.00 -1.11 38.26
N ALA A 171 7.87 -0.40 38.11
CA ALA A 171 7.25 0.28 39.24
C ALA A 171 6.85 -0.67 40.37
N GLY A 172 6.28 -1.83 40.04
CA GLY A 172 5.95 -2.87 41.00
C GLY A 172 7.20 -3.47 41.68
N SER A 173 8.28 -3.67 40.91
CA SER A 173 9.56 -4.18 41.43
C SER A 173 10.20 -3.19 42.41
N VAL A 174 10.21 -1.92 42.08
CA VAL A 174 10.69 -0.84 42.95
C VAL A 174 9.85 -0.78 44.24
N TRP A 175 8.51 -0.86 44.10
CA TRP A 175 7.60 -0.92 45.26
C TRP A 175 7.88 -2.11 46.13
N LEU A 176 8.05 -3.31 45.55
CA LEU A 176 8.36 -4.53 46.31
C LEU A 176 9.68 -4.40 47.10
N MET A 177 10.74 -3.90 46.45
CA MET A 177 12.04 -3.68 47.10
C MET A 177 11.95 -2.63 48.20
N PHE A 178 11.23 -1.54 47.95
CA PHE A 178 11.01 -0.48 48.96
C PHE A 178 10.30 -1.00 50.22
N THR A 179 9.35 -1.92 50.08
CA THR A 179 8.59 -2.49 51.21
C THR A 179 9.41 -3.48 52.03
N ILE A 180 10.47 -4.07 51.46
CA ILE A 180 11.33 -5.03 52.15
C ILE A 180 12.53 -4.29 52.78
N ASP A 181 13.36 -3.66 51.96
CA ASP A 181 14.49 -2.83 52.41
C ASP A 181 14.88 -1.83 51.32
N VAL A 182 14.83 -0.53 51.67
CA VAL A 182 15.16 0.57 50.76
C VAL A 182 16.56 0.49 50.14
N ARG A 183 17.50 -0.14 50.84
CA ARG A 183 18.90 -0.28 50.42
C ARG A 183 19.04 -1.20 49.18
N LEU A 184 18.11 -2.14 48.98
CA LEU A 184 18.04 -2.97 47.78
C LEU A 184 17.74 -2.18 46.50
N LEU A 185 17.23 -0.97 46.63
CA LEU A 185 17.06 -0.06 45.49
C LEU A 185 18.39 0.39 44.87
N LEU A 186 19.52 0.37 45.62
CA LEU A 186 20.83 0.81 45.12
C LEU A 186 21.34 -0.06 43.97
N PRO A 187 21.44 -1.41 44.08
CA PRO A 187 21.83 -2.27 42.96
C PRO A 187 20.86 -2.19 41.81
N LEU A 188 19.55 -2.12 42.11
CA LEU A 188 18.51 -2.01 41.05
C LEU A 188 18.60 -0.67 40.32
N ALA A 189 18.76 0.45 41.02
CA ALA A 189 18.92 1.77 40.41
C ALA A 189 20.21 1.84 39.58
N GLY A 190 21.32 1.32 40.09
CA GLY A 190 22.58 1.22 39.34
C GLY A 190 22.40 0.44 38.03
N TRP A 191 21.69 -0.69 38.08
CA TRP A 191 21.37 -1.48 36.90
C TRP A 191 20.45 -0.72 35.92
N ILE A 192 19.39 -0.08 36.40
CA ILE A 192 18.49 0.73 35.55
C ILE A 192 19.27 1.83 34.82
N VAL A 193 20.18 2.52 35.51
CA VAL A 193 21.03 3.56 34.90
C VAL A 193 21.95 2.95 33.83
N ALA A 194 22.64 1.85 34.16
CA ALA A 194 23.53 1.14 33.25
C ALA A 194 22.77 0.64 32.00
N TYR A 195 21.57 0.10 32.20
CA TYR A 195 20.67 -0.31 31.11
C TYR A 195 20.23 0.87 30.24
N ALA A 196 19.84 1.97 30.84
CA ALA A 196 19.46 3.17 30.10
C ALA A 196 20.62 3.73 29.25
N LEU A 197 21.84 3.73 29.81
CA LEU A 197 23.06 4.10 29.08
C LEU A 197 23.34 3.14 27.92
N LEU A 198 23.21 1.82 28.17
CA LEU A 198 23.34 0.82 27.10
C LEU A 198 22.30 1.07 25.99
N MET A 199 21.04 1.30 26.33
CA MET A 199 19.99 1.58 25.34
C MET A 199 20.27 2.88 24.56
N ALA A 200 20.70 3.94 25.22
CA ALA A 200 21.06 5.19 24.55
C ALA A 200 22.21 5.02 23.55
N TRP A 201 23.14 4.10 23.83
CA TRP A 201 24.24 3.73 22.94
C TRP A 201 23.82 2.75 21.85
N ALA A 202 23.03 1.73 22.18
CA ALA A 202 22.67 0.60 21.33
C ALA A 202 21.65 0.96 20.25
N VAL A 203 20.54 1.62 20.64
CA VAL A 203 19.40 1.88 19.76
C VAL A 203 19.79 2.68 18.50
N PRO A 204 20.59 3.76 18.56
CA PRO A 204 20.99 4.47 17.34
C PRO A 204 21.89 3.63 16.41
N ARG A 205 22.75 2.76 16.96
CA ARG A 205 23.62 1.88 16.20
C ARG A 205 22.85 0.77 15.51
N TYR A 206 21.99 0.11 16.26
CA TYR A 206 21.09 -0.93 15.74
C TYR A 206 20.23 -0.37 14.59
N ARG A 207 19.61 0.80 14.81
CA ARG A 207 18.80 1.44 13.80
C ARG A 207 19.57 1.72 12.51
N ARG A 208 20.79 2.27 12.60
CA ARG A 208 21.62 2.55 11.40
C ARG A 208 22.03 1.27 10.66
N ALA A 209 22.39 0.22 11.39
CA ALA A 209 22.75 -1.06 10.80
C ALA A 209 21.52 -1.73 10.15
N SER A 210 20.37 -1.68 10.79
CA SER A 210 19.10 -2.18 10.25
C SER A 210 18.64 -1.40 9.00
N GLU A 211 18.78 -0.07 9.00
CA GLU A 211 18.49 0.77 7.82
C GLU A 211 19.37 0.37 6.63
N ARG A 212 20.68 0.18 6.85
CA ARG A 212 21.63 -0.27 5.80
C ARG A 212 21.30 -1.66 5.27
N LEU A 213 20.91 -2.58 6.13
CA LEU A 213 20.47 -3.91 5.71
C LEU A 213 19.20 -3.82 4.86
N GLN A 214 18.22 -3.02 5.27
CA GLN A 214 17.00 -2.81 4.48
C GLN A 214 17.27 -2.19 3.11
N ASP A 215 18.19 -1.23 3.03
CA ASP A 215 18.59 -0.62 1.75
C ASP A 215 19.26 -1.66 0.84
N ALA A 216 20.15 -2.49 1.40
CA ALA A 216 20.83 -3.55 0.66
C ALA A 216 19.85 -4.65 0.19
N GLU A 217 18.90 -5.05 1.02
CA GLU A 217 17.84 -6.01 0.65
C GLU A 217 16.88 -5.44 -0.39
N SER A 218 16.59 -4.15 -0.33
CA SER A 218 15.79 -3.48 -1.35
C SER A 218 16.50 -3.45 -2.71
N ALA A 219 17.81 -3.19 -2.72
CA ALA A 219 18.63 -3.26 -3.93
C ALA A 219 18.71 -4.68 -4.49
N LEU A 220 18.85 -5.69 -3.63
CA LEU A 220 18.84 -7.10 -4.03
C LEU A 220 17.47 -7.49 -4.63
N THR A 221 16.39 -7.11 -3.98
CA THR A 221 15.03 -7.37 -4.51
C THR A 221 14.83 -6.69 -5.86
N GLY A 222 15.30 -5.44 -6.00
CA GLY A 222 15.28 -4.72 -7.28
C GLY A 222 16.03 -5.46 -8.38
N LEU A 223 17.24 -5.95 -8.10
CA LEU A 223 18.03 -6.77 -9.02
C LEU A 223 17.29 -8.04 -9.45
N LEU A 224 16.70 -8.77 -8.49
CA LEU A 224 15.98 -10.02 -8.79
C LEU A 224 14.73 -9.77 -9.63
N VAL A 225 13.95 -8.73 -9.28
CA VAL A 225 12.76 -8.34 -10.05
C VAL A 225 13.12 -7.93 -11.47
N ASP A 226 14.14 -7.10 -11.64
CA ASP A 226 14.61 -6.68 -12.96
C ASP A 226 15.10 -7.88 -13.79
N SER A 227 15.89 -8.75 -13.18
CA SER A 227 16.42 -9.96 -13.83
C SER A 227 15.32 -10.92 -14.30
N TYR A 228 14.29 -11.13 -13.48
CA TYR A 228 13.23 -12.09 -13.81
C TYR A 228 12.17 -11.49 -14.72
N ALA A 229 11.89 -10.19 -14.58
CA ALA A 229 10.94 -9.49 -15.45
C ALA A 229 11.46 -9.33 -16.89
N ASN A 230 12.79 -9.26 -17.06
CA ASN A 230 13.45 -9.03 -18.34
C ASN A 230 14.33 -10.22 -18.77
N VAL A 231 13.95 -11.44 -18.37
CA VAL A 231 14.78 -12.66 -18.63
C VAL A 231 15.08 -12.86 -20.11
N ASP A 232 14.12 -12.58 -20.98
CA ASP A 232 14.28 -12.70 -22.44
C ASP A 232 15.34 -11.71 -22.97
N THR A 233 15.22 -10.44 -22.57
CA THR A 233 16.20 -9.40 -22.94
C THR A 233 17.58 -9.74 -22.42
N LEU A 234 17.63 -10.23 -21.20
CA LEU A 234 18.87 -10.62 -20.59
C LEU A 234 19.49 -11.87 -21.25
N ALA A 235 18.71 -12.81 -21.75
CA ALA A 235 19.18 -13.95 -22.53
C ALA A 235 19.83 -13.52 -23.85
N LEU A 236 19.32 -12.43 -24.45
CA LEU A 236 19.84 -11.87 -25.70
C LEU A 236 21.12 -11.02 -25.53
N LEU A 237 21.29 -10.39 -24.35
CA LEU A 237 22.42 -9.46 -24.09
C LEU A 237 23.72 -10.13 -23.64
N GLY A 238 23.72 -11.42 -23.37
CA GLY A 238 24.91 -12.18 -23.00
C GLY A 238 24.62 -13.31 -22.03
N GLY A 239 25.54 -14.29 -21.94
CA GLY A 239 25.39 -15.47 -21.10
C GLY A 239 25.40 -15.18 -19.60
N PRO A 240 25.04 -16.19 -18.76
CA PRO A 240 24.96 -16.03 -17.30
C PRO A 240 26.26 -15.57 -16.64
N GLU A 241 27.42 -15.84 -17.25
CA GLU A 241 28.74 -15.52 -16.69
C GLU A 241 29.01 -14.02 -16.60
N THR A 242 28.53 -13.21 -17.57
CA THR A 242 28.73 -11.76 -17.60
C THR A 242 27.98 -11.02 -16.49
N ARG A 243 26.92 -11.63 -15.96
CA ARG A 243 26.07 -11.08 -14.88
C ARG A 243 26.54 -11.48 -13.50
N THR A 244 27.13 -12.66 -13.38
CA THR A 244 27.49 -13.28 -12.10
C THR A 244 28.31 -12.33 -11.22
N GLU A 245 29.20 -11.51 -11.81
CA GLU A 245 30.01 -10.57 -11.04
C GLU A 245 29.20 -9.37 -10.50
N HIS A 246 28.26 -8.84 -11.28
CA HIS A 246 27.36 -7.77 -10.81
C HIS A 246 26.44 -8.28 -9.69
N ASP A 247 25.78 -9.41 -9.93
CA ASP A 247 24.89 -10.05 -8.98
C ASP A 247 25.62 -10.38 -7.68
N ARG A 248 26.82 -10.97 -7.80
CA ARG A 248 27.68 -11.27 -6.65
C ARG A 248 28.02 -10.05 -5.81
N ARG A 249 28.23 -8.88 -6.41
CA ARG A 249 28.49 -7.63 -5.66
C ARG A 249 27.28 -7.22 -4.83
N VAL A 250 26.07 -7.29 -5.38
CA VAL A 250 24.84 -6.94 -4.67
C VAL A 250 24.58 -7.93 -3.54
N PHE A 251 24.67 -9.25 -3.79
CA PHE A 251 24.58 -10.28 -2.76
C PHE A 251 25.63 -10.11 -1.66
N ALA A 252 26.88 -9.79 -2.04
CA ALA A 252 27.96 -9.55 -1.08
C ALA A 252 27.75 -8.27 -0.26
N ALA A 253 27.12 -7.24 -0.83
CA ALA A 253 26.75 -6.03 -0.10
C ALA A 253 25.67 -6.33 0.95
N THR A 254 24.64 -7.08 0.59
CA THR A 254 23.58 -7.52 1.52
C THR A 254 24.16 -8.36 2.65
N ARG A 255 25.05 -9.32 2.33
CA ARG A 255 25.75 -10.11 3.36
C ARG A 255 26.58 -9.24 4.31
N ARG A 256 27.31 -8.23 3.80
CA ARG A 256 28.10 -7.31 4.63
C ARG A 256 27.23 -6.51 5.58
N ALA A 257 26.11 -5.96 5.08
CA ALA A 257 25.15 -5.22 5.89
C ALA A 257 24.52 -6.12 6.97
N HIS A 258 24.20 -7.36 6.64
CA HIS A 258 23.69 -8.33 7.60
C HIS A 258 24.72 -8.65 8.70
N LEU A 259 25.98 -8.88 8.33
CA LEU A 259 27.04 -9.10 9.31
C LEU A 259 27.30 -7.88 10.21
N GLU A 260 27.15 -6.66 9.70
CA GLU A 260 27.25 -5.42 10.49
C GLU A 260 26.14 -5.38 11.56
N LEU A 261 24.88 -5.67 11.18
CA LEU A 261 23.76 -5.75 12.10
C LEU A 261 24.00 -6.83 13.17
N GLN A 262 24.39 -8.04 12.76
CA GLN A 262 24.66 -9.15 13.67
C GLN A 262 25.78 -8.84 14.69
N ARG A 263 26.84 -8.13 14.27
CA ARG A 263 27.89 -7.69 15.22
C ARG A 263 27.34 -6.74 16.29
N VAL A 264 26.45 -5.83 15.88
CA VAL A 264 25.80 -4.92 16.83
C VAL A 264 24.91 -5.72 17.79
N GLU A 265 24.11 -6.66 17.30
CA GLU A 265 23.24 -7.52 18.11
C GLU A 265 24.05 -8.35 19.11
N VAL A 266 25.09 -9.03 18.67
CA VAL A 266 25.96 -9.83 19.56
C VAL A 266 26.58 -8.97 20.66
N THR A 267 27.06 -7.75 20.31
CA THR A 267 27.63 -6.83 21.30
C THR A 267 26.59 -6.40 22.34
N ILE A 268 25.38 -6.08 21.90
CA ILE A 268 24.28 -5.68 22.80
C ILE A 268 23.90 -6.86 23.72
N ASN A 269 23.65 -8.03 23.15
CA ASN A 269 23.22 -9.22 23.90
C ASN A 269 24.27 -9.66 24.92
N SER A 270 25.55 -9.64 24.53
CA SER A 270 26.64 -9.96 25.47
C SER A 270 26.74 -8.94 26.60
N THR A 271 26.57 -7.64 26.31
CA THR A 271 26.58 -6.60 27.34
C THR A 271 25.36 -6.71 28.27
N MET A 272 24.18 -7.03 27.70
CA MET A 272 22.96 -7.28 28.46
C MET A 272 23.14 -8.46 29.44
N MET A 273 23.71 -9.56 28.95
CA MET A 273 24.02 -10.73 29.79
C MET A 273 24.97 -10.36 30.94
N ALA A 274 26.00 -9.55 30.66
CA ALA A 274 26.92 -9.08 31.70
C ALA A 274 26.23 -8.19 32.76
N LEU A 275 25.35 -7.26 32.28
CA LEU A 275 24.54 -6.41 33.17
C LEU A 275 23.56 -7.25 34.01
N GLY A 276 22.92 -8.26 33.42
CA GLY A 276 22.04 -9.19 34.14
C GLY A 276 22.77 -9.97 35.21
N SER A 277 23.98 -10.48 34.90
CA SER A 277 24.84 -11.14 35.87
C SER A 277 25.27 -10.19 36.99
N GLY A 278 25.59 -8.94 36.66
CA GLY A 278 25.91 -7.91 37.66
C GLY A 278 24.73 -7.59 38.59
N LEU A 279 23.51 -7.53 38.08
CA LEU A 279 22.29 -7.36 38.86
C LEU A 279 22.09 -8.54 39.83
N LEU A 280 22.23 -9.76 39.28
CA LEU A 280 22.10 -11.00 40.09
C LEU A 280 23.07 -10.98 41.26
N VAL A 281 24.36 -10.79 40.99
CA VAL A 281 25.40 -10.77 42.03
C VAL A 281 25.17 -9.62 43.02
N GLY A 282 24.77 -8.44 42.51
CA GLY A 282 24.53 -7.26 43.36
C GLY A 282 23.33 -7.44 44.29
N LEU A 283 22.18 -7.88 43.77
CA LEU A 283 20.96 -8.07 44.57
C LEU A 283 21.07 -9.25 45.54
N VAL A 284 21.51 -10.40 45.05
CA VAL A 284 21.61 -11.61 45.85
C VAL A 284 22.76 -11.49 46.88
N GLY A 285 23.93 -10.97 46.42
CA GLY A 285 25.07 -10.78 47.33
C GLY A 285 24.75 -9.80 48.46
N TYR A 286 24.11 -8.67 48.12
CA TYR A 286 23.68 -7.73 49.15
C TYR A 286 22.58 -8.31 50.05
N GLY A 287 21.64 -9.09 49.51
CA GLY A 287 20.64 -9.85 50.28
C GLY A 287 21.26 -10.82 51.29
N ILE A 288 22.34 -11.52 50.88
CA ILE A 288 23.09 -12.42 51.79
C ILE A 288 23.76 -11.62 52.93
N VAL A 289 24.36 -10.47 52.66
CA VAL A 289 24.95 -9.59 53.67
C VAL A 289 23.92 -9.12 54.71
N LEU A 290 22.73 -8.70 54.23
CA LEU A 290 21.61 -8.31 55.11
C LEU A 290 21.12 -9.50 55.96
N TRP A 291 21.03 -10.67 55.40
CA TRP A 291 20.64 -11.89 56.11
C TRP A 291 21.69 -12.30 57.18
N GLN A 292 22.98 -12.26 56.85
CA GLN A 292 24.07 -12.57 57.79
C GLN A 292 24.12 -11.59 58.97
N SER A 293 23.65 -10.34 58.78
CA SER A 293 23.56 -9.31 59.82
C SER A 293 22.24 -9.33 60.59
N ASP A 294 21.41 -10.36 60.43
CA ASP A 294 20.05 -10.49 60.98
C ASP A 294 19.12 -9.28 60.63
N ALA A 295 19.50 -8.51 59.61
CA ALA A 295 18.74 -7.35 59.18
C ALA A 295 17.59 -7.69 58.23
N ALA A 296 17.59 -8.90 57.64
CA ALA A 296 16.55 -9.33 56.69
C ALA A 296 16.35 -10.86 56.76
N PRO A 297 15.11 -11.35 56.46
CA PRO A 297 14.82 -12.77 56.44
C PRO A 297 15.42 -13.46 55.21
N LEU A 298 15.58 -14.81 55.28
CA LEU A 298 16.11 -15.61 54.16
C LEU A 298 15.29 -15.50 52.88
N GLY A 299 13.99 -15.34 52.98
CA GLY A 299 13.08 -15.15 51.83
C GLY A 299 13.40 -13.92 51.00
N LEU A 300 14.08 -12.92 51.57
CA LEU A 300 14.60 -11.79 50.81
C LEU A 300 15.57 -12.23 49.71
N VAL A 301 16.49 -13.16 50.03
CA VAL A 301 17.49 -13.69 49.09
C VAL A 301 16.79 -14.43 47.95
N ALA A 302 15.75 -15.22 48.28
CA ALA A 302 14.94 -15.92 47.29
C ALA A 302 14.16 -14.95 46.37
N ALA A 303 13.56 -13.91 46.94
CA ALA A 303 12.87 -12.88 46.17
C ALA A 303 13.84 -12.09 45.26
N ALA A 304 15.03 -11.73 45.78
CA ALA A 304 16.07 -11.04 45.02
C ALA A 304 16.56 -11.87 43.82
N LEU A 305 16.75 -13.19 44.03
CA LEU A 305 17.13 -14.13 42.98
C LEU A 305 16.06 -14.20 41.87
N ALA A 306 14.81 -14.44 42.26
CA ALA A 306 13.69 -14.52 41.31
C ALA A 306 13.50 -13.22 40.51
N LEU A 307 13.61 -12.07 41.20
CA LEU A 307 13.50 -10.74 40.57
C LEU A 307 14.65 -10.50 39.60
N SER A 308 15.88 -10.85 39.92
CA SER A 308 17.06 -10.67 39.06
C SER A 308 16.91 -11.43 37.75
N PHE A 309 16.51 -12.71 37.79
CA PHE A 309 16.26 -13.49 36.58
C PHE A 309 15.14 -12.91 35.75
N ARG A 310 14.06 -12.45 36.36
CA ARG A 310 12.91 -11.90 35.63
C ARG A 310 13.23 -10.56 35.00
N ILE A 311 13.92 -9.67 35.69
CA ILE A 311 14.34 -8.37 35.13
C ILE A 311 15.29 -8.57 33.94
N THR A 312 16.24 -9.51 34.05
CA THR A 312 17.17 -9.83 32.95
C THR A 312 16.44 -10.33 31.72
N ALA A 313 15.55 -11.33 31.86
CA ALA A 313 14.76 -11.86 30.77
C ALA A 313 13.85 -10.78 30.13
N MET A 314 13.26 -9.89 30.93
CA MET A 314 12.45 -8.78 30.42
C MET A 314 13.30 -7.75 29.69
N ALA A 315 14.53 -7.51 30.12
CA ALA A 315 15.41 -6.54 29.48
C ALA A 315 15.84 -6.99 28.07
N GLU A 316 16.08 -8.30 27.86
CA GLU A 316 16.37 -8.90 26.55
C GLU A 316 15.18 -8.72 25.60
N TRP A 317 13.99 -9.10 26.04
CA TRP A 317 12.76 -8.93 25.26
C TRP A 317 12.44 -7.46 24.95
N LEU A 318 12.76 -6.52 25.86
CA LEU A 318 12.52 -5.08 25.66
C LEU A 318 13.34 -4.51 24.51
N LEU A 319 14.57 -4.98 24.29
CA LEU A 319 15.40 -4.54 23.16
C LEU A 319 14.70 -4.84 21.82
N ASP A 320 14.22 -6.07 21.66
CA ASP A 320 13.51 -6.48 20.43
C ASP A 320 12.24 -5.67 20.23
N ALA A 321 11.48 -5.46 21.31
CA ALA A 321 10.25 -4.71 21.27
C ALA A 321 10.46 -3.20 20.95
N VAL A 322 11.51 -2.60 21.50
CA VAL A 322 11.90 -1.21 21.19
C VAL A 322 12.37 -1.09 19.74
N SER A 323 13.15 -2.07 19.26
CA SER A 323 13.62 -2.14 17.88
C SER A 323 12.44 -2.28 16.91
N ALA A 324 11.50 -3.17 17.19
CA ALA A 324 10.26 -3.35 16.44
C ALA A 324 9.41 -2.07 16.42
N LEU A 325 9.30 -1.37 17.54
CA LEU A 325 8.58 -0.09 17.65
C LEU A 325 9.20 0.97 16.74
N PHE A 326 10.52 1.17 16.81
CA PHE A 326 11.20 2.16 15.96
C PHE A 326 11.13 1.79 14.48
N GLY A 327 11.31 0.51 14.14
CA GLY A 327 11.12 0.00 12.78
C GLY A 327 9.71 0.28 12.24
N SER A 328 8.71 -0.04 13.03
CA SER A 328 7.30 0.19 12.68
C SER A 328 6.96 1.68 12.57
N VAL A 329 7.41 2.52 13.50
CA VAL A 329 7.24 3.99 13.41
C VAL A 329 7.92 4.55 12.16
N GLY A 330 9.11 4.05 11.82
CA GLY A 330 9.83 4.41 10.59
C GLY A 330 9.07 4.03 9.32
N ALA A 331 8.60 2.78 9.24
CA ALA A 331 7.80 2.28 8.13
C ALA A 331 6.48 3.05 7.97
N LEU A 332 5.76 3.27 9.06
CA LEU A 332 4.53 4.06 9.04
C LEU A 332 4.78 5.52 8.62
N ARG A 333 5.88 6.14 9.06
CA ARG A 333 6.25 7.49 8.65
C ARG A 333 6.54 7.56 7.15
N ARG A 334 7.23 6.57 6.57
CA ARG A 334 7.44 6.49 5.12
C ARG A 334 6.12 6.36 4.36
N ALA A 335 5.26 5.43 4.77
CA ALA A 335 3.94 5.26 4.17
C ALA A 335 3.10 6.55 4.23
N LEU A 336 3.08 7.23 5.38
CA LEU A 336 2.33 8.48 5.54
C LEU A 336 2.87 9.64 4.69
N ARG A 337 4.17 9.73 4.45
CA ARG A 337 4.76 10.76 3.56
C ARG A 337 4.17 10.71 2.15
N THR A 338 3.86 9.53 1.66
CA THR A 338 3.29 9.35 0.33
C THR A 338 1.77 9.32 0.35
N ILE A 339 1.17 8.58 1.28
CA ILE A 339 -0.28 8.38 1.33
C ILE A 339 -0.99 9.62 1.88
N ALA A 340 -0.45 10.30 2.91
CA ALA A 340 -1.09 11.44 3.57
C ALA A 340 -0.92 12.76 2.79
N GLN A 341 -0.89 12.70 1.46
CA GLN A 341 -0.93 13.88 0.59
C GLN A 341 -2.38 14.23 0.25
N PRO A 342 -2.73 15.52 0.06
CA PRO A 342 -4.05 15.90 -0.43
C PRO A 342 -4.38 15.20 -1.77
N LEU A 343 -5.66 14.99 -2.03
CA LEU A 343 -6.08 14.53 -3.35
C LEU A 343 -5.73 15.62 -4.37
N ARG A 344 -4.97 15.26 -5.41
CA ARG A 344 -4.53 16.23 -6.44
C ARG A 344 -5.68 16.72 -7.31
N VAL A 345 -6.61 15.82 -7.60
CA VAL A 345 -7.85 16.12 -8.31
C VAL A 345 -9.00 15.65 -7.42
N ALA A 346 -9.74 16.58 -6.85
CA ALA A 346 -10.86 16.31 -5.97
C ALA A 346 -12.15 16.94 -6.53
N ASP A 347 -13.26 16.25 -6.38
CA ASP A 347 -14.55 16.84 -6.69
C ASP A 347 -14.86 17.94 -5.68
N LYS A 348 -15.37 19.06 -6.18
CA LYS A 348 -15.84 20.15 -5.31
C LYS A 348 -16.99 19.64 -4.44
N PRO A 349 -17.17 20.14 -3.22
CA PRO A 349 -18.34 19.78 -2.40
C PRO A 349 -19.68 20.09 -3.07
N THR A 350 -19.68 21.02 -4.02
CA THR A 350 -20.83 21.45 -4.80
C THR A 350 -20.93 20.75 -6.16
N ALA A 351 -20.05 19.78 -6.46
CA ALA A 351 -20.03 19.09 -7.74
C ALA A 351 -21.34 18.34 -7.98
N ILE A 352 -21.92 18.55 -9.14
CA ILE A 352 -23.15 17.90 -9.59
C ILE A 352 -22.85 16.76 -10.59
N PRO A 353 -23.73 15.81 -10.80
CA PRO A 353 -23.62 14.89 -11.92
C PRO A 353 -23.67 15.66 -13.25
N LEU A 354 -22.83 15.27 -14.23
CA LEU A 354 -22.83 15.88 -15.56
C LEU A 354 -24.20 15.67 -16.24
N PRO A 355 -24.92 16.76 -16.62
CA PRO A 355 -26.18 16.65 -17.35
C PRO A 355 -26.00 15.94 -18.69
N VAL A 356 -26.96 15.11 -19.07
CA VAL A 356 -26.91 14.38 -20.35
C VAL A 356 -27.43 15.28 -21.45
N ARG A 357 -26.57 15.59 -22.43
CA ARG A 357 -26.92 16.33 -23.68
C ARG A 357 -26.16 15.71 -24.86
N GLY A 358 -25.93 16.43 -25.90
CA GLY A 358 -25.39 15.96 -27.17
C GLY A 358 -23.90 15.60 -27.21
N GLY A 359 -23.13 15.91 -26.16
CA GLY A 359 -21.68 15.62 -26.09
C GLY A 359 -20.80 16.68 -26.75
N ALA A 360 -21.22 17.94 -26.79
CA ALA A 360 -20.39 19.07 -27.27
C ALA A 360 -19.21 19.29 -26.30
N ILE A 361 -18.00 19.52 -26.85
CA ILE A 361 -16.79 19.72 -26.04
C ILE A 361 -16.15 21.04 -26.40
N ARG A 362 -15.78 21.86 -25.40
CA ARG A 362 -15.05 23.10 -25.63
C ARG A 362 -13.85 23.22 -24.72
N PHE A 363 -12.68 23.47 -25.29
CA PHE A 363 -11.48 23.92 -24.61
C PHE A 363 -11.33 25.41 -24.79
N SER A 364 -11.16 26.18 -23.72
CA SER A 364 -11.07 27.65 -23.77
C SER A 364 -9.76 28.09 -23.07
N GLY A 365 -8.73 28.37 -23.87
CA GLY A 365 -7.43 28.86 -23.37
C GLY A 365 -6.74 27.88 -22.40
N VAL A 366 -6.85 26.61 -22.62
CA VAL A 366 -6.40 25.57 -21.68
C VAL A 366 -4.88 25.41 -21.71
N SER A 367 -4.25 25.53 -20.53
CA SER A 367 -2.82 25.26 -20.34
C SER A 367 -2.58 24.21 -19.26
N HIS A 368 -1.57 23.35 -19.49
CA HIS A 368 -1.10 22.36 -18.52
C HIS A 368 0.29 21.86 -18.89
N HIS A 369 1.27 22.04 -17.99
CA HIS A 369 2.70 21.78 -18.24
C HIS A 369 3.31 20.75 -17.27
N TYR A 370 2.50 20.03 -16.51
CA TYR A 370 2.95 19.04 -15.50
C TYR A 370 3.89 19.62 -14.45
N GLY A 371 3.73 20.89 -14.08
CA GLY A 371 4.61 21.61 -13.15
C GLY A 371 5.96 22.02 -13.75
N GLY A 372 6.16 21.83 -15.06
CA GLY A 372 7.33 22.29 -15.81
C GLY A 372 7.09 23.63 -16.52
N SER A 373 8.11 24.12 -17.24
CA SER A 373 8.04 25.32 -18.07
C SER A 373 7.78 25.04 -19.56
N ALA A 374 7.78 23.76 -19.97
CA ALA A 374 7.57 23.34 -21.36
C ALA A 374 6.91 21.97 -21.44
N GLY A 375 6.29 21.68 -22.58
CA GLY A 375 5.53 20.46 -22.82
C GLY A 375 4.04 20.60 -22.46
N GLY A 376 3.23 19.59 -22.73
CA GLY A 376 1.79 19.60 -22.45
C GLY A 376 0.98 20.45 -23.42
N LEU A 377 0.14 21.35 -22.92
CA LEU A 377 -0.71 22.27 -23.70
C LEU A 377 -0.46 23.71 -23.25
N ASP A 378 -0.48 24.66 -24.20
CA ASP A 378 -0.38 26.09 -23.94
C ASP A 378 -1.50 26.85 -24.64
N ARG A 379 -2.40 27.43 -23.84
CA ARG A 379 -3.57 28.25 -24.26
C ARG A 379 -4.40 27.63 -25.39
N LEU A 380 -4.56 26.31 -25.37
CA LEU A 380 -5.31 25.58 -26.37
C LEU A 380 -6.79 25.97 -26.32
N SER A 381 -7.33 26.36 -27.48
CA SER A 381 -8.77 26.64 -27.68
C SER A 381 -9.28 25.79 -28.83
N LEU A 382 -10.32 24.99 -28.58
CA LEU A 382 -10.92 24.06 -29.54
C LEU A 382 -12.39 23.84 -29.20
N ASP A 383 -13.26 24.01 -30.17
CA ASP A 383 -14.68 23.68 -30.08
C ASP A 383 -14.96 22.43 -30.91
N ILE A 384 -15.67 21.46 -30.34
CA ILE A 384 -16.11 20.23 -30.99
C ILE A 384 -17.63 20.14 -30.83
N GLY A 385 -18.34 20.14 -31.95
CA GLY A 385 -19.79 20.05 -31.96
C GLY A 385 -20.34 18.68 -31.55
N PRO A 386 -21.63 18.61 -31.16
CA PRO A 386 -22.28 17.33 -30.87
C PRO A 386 -22.29 16.45 -32.14
N GLY A 387 -21.83 15.19 -31.99
CA GLY A 387 -21.75 14.23 -33.10
C GLY A 387 -20.62 14.48 -34.09
N GLU A 388 -19.80 15.52 -33.90
CA GLU A 388 -18.65 15.81 -34.76
C GLU A 388 -17.51 14.81 -34.51
N ARG A 389 -16.85 14.35 -35.59
CA ARG A 389 -15.69 13.48 -35.56
C ARG A 389 -14.42 14.28 -35.83
N VAL A 390 -13.61 14.48 -34.83
CA VAL A 390 -12.38 15.27 -34.91
C VAL A 390 -11.15 14.39 -34.79
N GLY A 391 -10.29 14.45 -35.81
CA GLY A 391 -8.98 13.78 -35.78
C GLY A 391 -7.90 14.71 -35.23
N ILE A 392 -7.13 14.21 -34.25
CA ILE A 392 -6.01 14.95 -33.66
C ILE A 392 -4.70 14.35 -34.16
N VAL A 393 -3.90 15.15 -34.84
CA VAL A 393 -2.61 14.78 -35.44
C VAL A 393 -1.50 15.67 -34.87
N GLY A 394 -0.29 15.18 -34.85
CA GLY A 394 0.89 15.95 -34.40
C GLY A 394 2.07 15.06 -34.05
N ARG A 395 3.23 15.68 -33.94
CA ARG A 395 4.47 14.99 -33.56
C ARG A 395 4.36 14.34 -32.18
N SER A 396 5.28 13.42 -31.88
CA SER A 396 5.41 12.90 -30.50
C SER A 396 5.70 14.07 -29.54
N GLY A 397 5.02 14.11 -28.39
CA GLY A 397 5.15 15.21 -27.44
C GLY A 397 4.31 16.47 -27.75
N ALA A 398 3.52 16.50 -28.83
CA ALA A 398 2.72 17.68 -29.22
C ALA A 398 1.55 18.02 -28.26
N GLY A 399 1.27 17.20 -27.23
CA GLY A 399 0.21 17.46 -26.25
C GLY A 399 -1.08 16.63 -26.45
N LYS A 400 -1.14 15.72 -27.44
CA LYS A 400 -2.34 14.91 -27.75
C LYS A 400 -2.87 14.13 -26.54
N SER A 401 -2.03 13.35 -25.89
CA SER A 401 -2.41 12.56 -24.71
C SER A 401 -2.72 13.44 -23.48
N THR A 402 -2.10 14.63 -23.38
CA THR A 402 -2.41 15.63 -22.35
C THR A 402 -3.84 16.15 -22.52
N MET A 403 -4.26 16.44 -23.75
CA MET A 403 -5.62 16.89 -24.05
C MET A 403 -6.67 15.87 -23.61
N VAL A 404 -6.46 14.59 -23.91
CA VAL A 404 -7.35 13.51 -23.47
C VAL A 404 -7.31 13.35 -21.95
N GLY A 405 -6.13 13.42 -21.34
CA GLY A 405 -5.98 13.33 -19.89
C GLY A 405 -6.71 14.45 -19.14
N LEU A 406 -6.72 15.66 -19.67
CA LEU A 406 -7.46 16.79 -19.13
C LEU A 406 -8.98 16.64 -19.34
N LEU A 407 -9.43 16.18 -20.50
CA LEU A 407 -10.85 15.90 -20.76
C LEU A 407 -11.41 14.84 -19.82
N LEU A 408 -10.61 13.79 -19.52
CA LEU A 408 -10.97 12.75 -18.56
C LEU A 408 -10.76 13.18 -17.10
N ARG A 409 -10.29 14.40 -16.89
CA ARG A 409 -9.95 14.93 -15.57
C ARG A 409 -9.02 14.00 -14.78
N PHE A 410 -7.98 13.47 -15.48
CA PHE A 410 -6.84 12.81 -14.83
C PHE A 410 -5.90 13.83 -14.18
N TYR A 411 -5.96 15.05 -14.68
CA TYR A 411 -5.33 16.28 -14.22
C TYR A 411 -6.34 17.41 -14.27
N ASP A 412 -6.25 18.40 -13.41
CA ASP A 412 -6.96 19.66 -13.56
C ASP A 412 -6.12 20.60 -14.46
N ALA A 413 -6.76 21.45 -15.25
CA ALA A 413 -6.08 22.46 -16.05
C ALA A 413 -5.39 23.49 -15.14
N GLU A 414 -4.16 23.90 -15.49
CA GLU A 414 -3.44 24.96 -14.78
C GLU A 414 -4.00 26.34 -15.10
N ALA A 415 -4.53 26.50 -16.32
CA ALA A 415 -5.26 27.70 -16.75
C ALA A 415 -6.30 27.33 -17.82
N GLY A 416 -7.30 28.20 -17.98
CA GLY A 416 -8.41 27.98 -18.92
C GLY A 416 -9.49 27.07 -18.36
N THR A 417 -10.47 26.73 -19.19
CA THR A 417 -11.63 25.89 -18.82
C THR A 417 -11.94 24.86 -19.89
N ILE A 418 -12.46 23.72 -19.47
CA ILE A 418 -12.96 22.67 -20.36
C ILE A 418 -14.42 22.44 -20.01
N THR A 419 -15.29 22.56 -21.03
CA THR A 419 -16.73 22.32 -20.82
C THR A 419 -17.22 21.15 -21.67
N VAL A 420 -18.17 20.39 -21.12
CA VAL A 420 -18.95 19.38 -21.83
C VAL A 420 -20.41 19.77 -21.76
N ASP A 421 -21.05 19.89 -22.93
CA ASP A 421 -22.43 20.40 -23.08
C ASP A 421 -22.66 21.73 -22.34
N GLY A 422 -21.64 22.61 -22.34
CA GLY A 422 -21.67 23.93 -21.71
C GLY A 422 -21.42 23.89 -20.17
N THR A 423 -21.23 22.73 -19.55
CA THR A 423 -20.95 22.60 -18.14
C THR A 423 -19.44 22.40 -17.93
N ASP A 424 -18.82 23.20 -17.05
CA ASP A 424 -17.40 23.04 -16.71
C ASP A 424 -17.15 21.66 -16.04
N ILE A 425 -16.18 20.93 -16.57
CA ILE A 425 -15.82 19.60 -16.01
C ILE A 425 -15.27 19.69 -14.59
N ALA A 426 -14.80 20.85 -14.14
CA ALA A 426 -14.35 21.08 -12.77
C ALA A 426 -15.51 21.17 -11.76
N ASP A 427 -16.74 21.43 -12.22
CA ASP A 427 -17.95 21.57 -11.40
C ASP A 427 -18.81 20.31 -11.36
N VAL A 428 -18.40 19.25 -12.06
CA VAL A 428 -19.10 17.97 -12.06
C VAL A 428 -18.29 16.88 -11.35
N THR A 429 -18.98 15.80 -10.93
CA THR A 429 -18.27 14.65 -10.34
C THR A 429 -17.47 13.90 -11.41
N GLN A 430 -16.24 13.49 -11.09
CA GLN A 430 -15.37 12.74 -12.00
C GLN A 430 -16.03 11.45 -12.49
N GLU A 431 -16.80 10.79 -11.61
CA GLU A 431 -17.54 9.57 -11.96
C GLU A 431 -18.56 9.82 -13.07
N SER A 432 -19.40 10.87 -12.93
CA SER A 432 -20.41 11.22 -13.93
C SER A 432 -19.80 11.67 -15.25
N LEU A 433 -18.71 12.44 -15.21
CA LEU A 433 -17.95 12.84 -16.40
C LEU A 433 -17.42 11.61 -17.15
N ARG A 434 -16.68 10.75 -16.45
CA ARG A 434 -16.09 9.55 -17.05
C ARG A 434 -17.12 8.52 -17.50
N ALA A 435 -18.31 8.52 -16.91
CA ALA A 435 -19.44 7.70 -17.39
C ALA A 435 -19.94 8.12 -18.77
N ARG A 436 -19.71 9.38 -19.19
CA ARG A 436 -20.13 9.94 -20.48
C ARG A 436 -19.06 9.86 -21.57
N ILE A 437 -17.88 9.35 -21.25
CA ILE A 437 -16.78 9.23 -22.19
C ILE A 437 -16.34 7.77 -22.27
N ALA A 438 -16.46 7.16 -23.44
CA ALA A 438 -15.85 5.87 -23.73
C ALA A 438 -14.45 6.09 -24.28
N VAL A 439 -13.49 5.29 -23.86
CA VAL A 439 -12.09 5.40 -24.30
C VAL A 439 -11.62 4.05 -24.82
N VAL A 440 -11.09 4.05 -26.04
CA VAL A 440 -10.33 2.95 -26.63
C VAL A 440 -8.88 3.38 -26.65
N SER A 441 -8.08 2.86 -25.73
CA SER A 441 -6.67 3.25 -25.56
C SER A 441 -5.75 2.49 -26.51
N GLN A 442 -4.58 3.07 -26.79
CA GLN A 442 -3.49 2.50 -27.58
C GLN A 442 -3.09 1.11 -27.11
N GLU A 443 -2.83 0.98 -25.83
CA GLU A 443 -2.62 -0.31 -25.20
C GLU A 443 -3.96 -0.87 -24.73
N ALA A 444 -4.40 -1.98 -25.34
CA ALA A 444 -5.59 -2.70 -24.92
C ALA A 444 -5.38 -3.37 -23.57
N THR A 445 -5.37 -2.57 -22.50
CA THR A 445 -5.11 -3.03 -21.13
C THR A 445 -6.35 -3.71 -20.56
N LEU A 446 -6.20 -4.96 -20.17
CA LEU A 446 -7.22 -5.76 -19.49
C LEU A 446 -6.80 -6.05 -18.05
N LEU A 447 -7.78 -6.05 -17.16
CA LEU A 447 -7.58 -6.43 -15.76
C LEU A 447 -7.46 -7.96 -15.66
N HIS A 448 -6.68 -8.46 -14.71
CA HIS A 448 -6.64 -9.88 -14.38
C HIS A 448 -7.94 -10.34 -13.71
N ARG A 449 -9.02 -10.31 -14.49
CA ARG A 449 -10.39 -10.61 -14.08
C ARG A 449 -11.10 -11.36 -15.19
N SER A 450 -12.37 -11.71 -14.96
CA SER A 450 -13.21 -12.34 -15.98
C SER A 450 -13.44 -11.41 -17.19
N VAL A 451 -13.80 -11.99 -18.34
CA VAL A 451 -14.24 -11.23 -19.52
C VAL A 451 -15.40 -10.32 -19.16
N ARG A 452 -16.39 -10.82 -18.40
CA ARG A 452 -17.52 -10.06 -17.87
C ARG A 452 -17.06 -8.77 -17.18
N GLU A 453 -16.19 -8.89 -16.17
CA GLU A 453 -15.71 -7.74 -15.40
C GLU A 453 -14.83 -6.80 -16.22
N ASN A 454 -14.16 -7.29 -17.24
CA ASN A 454 -13.40 -6.47 -18.17
C ASN A 454 -14.27 -5.62 -19.07
N ILE A 455 -15.50 -6.03 -19.39
CA ILE A 455 -16.44 -5.30 -20.25
C ILE A 455 -17.35 -4.39 -19.41
N ALA A 456 -18.03 -4.94 -18.41
CA ALA A 456 -19.01 -4.22 -17.61
C ALA A 456 -18.42 -3.45 -16.42
N GLY A 457 -17.20 -3.82 -15.98
CA GLY A 457 -16.63 -3.37 -14.72
C GLY A 457 -17.01 -4.29 -13.55
N PRO A 458 -16.53 -3.98 -12.32
CA PRO A 458 -16.91 -4.75 -11.14
C PRO A 458 -18.39 -4.51 -10.80
N GLY A 459 -19.14 -5.60 -10.60
CA GLY A 459 -20.56 -5.59 -10.26
C GLY A 459 -21.38 -6.53 -11.14
N ASP A 460 -22.70 -6.43 -11.01
CA ASP A 460 -23.65 -7.26 -11.77
C ASP A 460 -23.91 -6.63 -13.15
N GLY A 461 -23.04 -6.94 -14.10
CA GLY A 461 -23.24 -6.58 -15.50
C GLY A 461 -24.38 -7.41 -16.13
N ASP A 462 -25.19 -6.77 -16.97
CA ASP A 462 -26.21 -7.43 -17.79
C ASP A 462 -25.58 -8.29 -18.89
N ASP A 463 -25.68 -9.61 -18.76
CA ASP A 463 -25.09 -10.56 -19.70
C ASP A 463 -25.61 -10.40 -21.12
N ALA A 464 -26.88 -10.10 -21.32
CA ALA A 464 -27.44 -9.89 -22.64
C ALA A 464 -26.83 -8.67 -23.32
N ARG A 465 -26.60 -7.58 -22.58
CA ARG A 465 -25.90 -6.38 -23.09
C ARG A 465 -24.42 -6.67 -23.34
N ILE A 466 -23.75 -7.46 -22.48
CA ILE A 466 -22.35 -7.86 -22.68
C ILE A 466 -22.22 -8.69 -23.96
N GLU A 467 -23.09 -9.69 -24.17
CA GLU A 467 -23.09 -10.51 -25.37
C GLU A 467 -23.39 -9.68 -26.64
N ALA A 468 -24.32 -8.73 -26.57
CA ALA A 468 -24.58 -7.80 -27.66
C ALA A 468 -23.35 -6.96 -28.00
N ALA A 469 -22.66 -6.44 -26.99
CA ALA A 469 -21.43 -5.68 -27.16
C ALA A 469 -20.29 -6.54 -27.75
N LEU A 470 -20.17 -7.81 -27.33
CA LEU A 470 -19.19 -8.75 -27.87
C LEU A 470 -19.47 -9.08 -29.35
N ARG A 471 -20.75 -9.29 -29.73
CA ARG A 471 -21.11 -9.52 -31.15
C ARG A 471 -20.76 -8.32 -32.01
N ARG A 472 -21.10 -7.10 -31.56
CA ARG A 472 -20.75 -5.84 -32.28
C ARG A 472 -19.25 -5.66 -32.41
N ALA A 473 -18.45 -6.11 -31.44
CA ALA A 473 -17.00 -6.07 -31.47
C ALA A 473 -16.36 -7.28 -32.17
N ALA A 474 -17.14 -8.15 -32.82
CA ALA A 474 -16.68 -9.42 -33.42
C ALA A 474 -15.82 -10.27 -32.46
N ALA A 475 -16.16 -10.24 -31.17
CA ALA A 475 -15.41 -10.92 -30.09
C ALA A 475 -16.12 -12.16 -29.54
N ASP A 476 -17.39 -12.37 -29.83
CA ASP A 476 -18.21 -13.45 -29.28
C ASP A 476 -17.69 -14.83 -29.67
N GLY A 477 -17.18 -15.02 -30.87
CA GLY A 477 -16.67 -16.30 -31.35
C GLY A 477 -15.52 -16.84 -30.50
N PHE A 478 -14.47 -16.05 -30.29
CA PHE A 478 -13.34 -16.51 -29.47
C PHE A 478 -13.65 -16.50 -27.97
N VAL A 479 -14.51 -15.60 -27.48
CA VAL A 479 -14.88 -15.55 -26.06
C VAL A 479 -15.62 -16.82 -25.66
N ARG A 480 -16.53 -17.35 -26.48
CA ARG A 480 -17.24 -18.61 -26.20
C ARG A 480 -16.30 -19.81 -26.01
N THR A 481 -15.19 -19.85 -26.73
CA THR A 481 -14.19 -20.92 -26.66
C THR A 481 -13.10 -20.66 -25.62
N LEU A 482 -13.04 -19.44 -25.06
CA LEU A 482 -12.01 -19.06 -24.11
C LEU A 482 -12.13 -19.90 -22.84
N ARG A 483 -11.01 -20.47 -22.39
CA ARG A 483 -10.90 -21.25 -21.17
C ARG A 483 -9.67 -20.84 -20.37
N ASP A 484 -9.82 -20.62 -19.09
CA ASP A 484 -8.70 -20.30 -18.20
C ASP A 484 -8.08 -21.55 -17.55
N ALA A 485 -7.00 -21.36 -16.78
CA ALA A 485 -6.29 -22.47 -16.11
C ALA A 485 -7.12 -23.17 -15.02
N TYR A 486 -8.18 -22.53 -14.55
CA TYR A 486 -9.09 -23.07 -13.53
C TYR A 486 -10.34 -23.72 -14.14
N GLY A 487 -10.39 -23.84 -15.47
CA GLY A 487 -11.50 -24.46 -16.19
C GLY A 487 -12.73 -23.57 -16.39
N ARG A 488 -12.69 -22.27 -16.00
CA ARG A 488 -13.79 -21.32 -16.26
C ARG A 488 -13.84 -20.99 -17.74
N THR A 489 -15.03 -20.84 -18.30
CA THR A 489 -15.25 -20.66 -19.75
C THR A 489 -16.05 -19.39 -20.06
N GLY A 490 -15.94 -18.91 -21.29
CA GLY A 490 -16.75 -17.81 -21.81
C GLY A 490 -16.60 -16.52 -21.00
N LEU A 491 -17.71 -15.89 -20.62
CA LEU A 491 -17.73 -14.65 -19.85
C LEU A 491 -17.03 -14.76 -18.49
N GLN A 492 -16.99 -15.95 -17.91
CA GLN A 492 -16.36 -16.20 -16.60
C GLN A 492 -14.86 -16.49 -16.69
N ALA A 493 -14.33 -16.73 -17.88
CA ALA A 493 -12.90 -17.00 -18.07
C ALA A 493 -12.07 -15.75 -17.73
N HIS A 494 -10.99 -15.93 -16.94
CA HIS A 494 -10.04 -14.88 -16.62
C HIS A 494 -9.00 -14.73 -17.74
N VAL A 495 -8.80 -13.50 -18.17
CA VAL A 495 -7.92 -13.19 -19.32
C VAL A 495 -6.40 -13.22 -19.00
N GLY A 496 -6.03 -13.46 -17.75
CA GLY A 496 -4.64 -13.43 -17.30
C GLY A 496 -4.16 -12.00 -16.97
N GLU A 497 -2.93 -11.90 -16.47
CA GLU A 497 -2.33 -10.60 -16.17
C GLU A 497 -2.14 -9.83 -17.50
N ARG A 498 -2.67 -8.59 -17.55
CA ARG A 498 -2.69 -7.72 -18.75
C ARG A 498 -3.23 -8.40 -20.02
N GLY A 499 -4.02 -9.48 -19.90
CA GLY A 499 -4.56 -10.20 -21.05
C GLY A 499 -3.53 -11.06 -21.81
N VAL A 500 -2.48 -11.52 -21.16
CA VAL A 500 -1.38 -12.31 -21.78
C VAL A 500 -1.87 -13.54 -22.56
N ARG A 501 -3.05 -14.08 -22.21
CA ARG A 501 -3.65 -15.24 -22.88
C ARG A 501 -4.40 -14.92 -24.17
N LEU A 502 -4.48 -13.64 -24.54
CA LEU A 502 -5.18 -13.18 -25.73
C LEU A 502 -4.19 -12.60 -26.74
N SER A 503 -4.48 -12.77 -28.03
CA SER A 503 -3.75 -12.08 -29.08
C SER A 503 -3.97 -10.55 -29.00
N GLY A 504 -3.11 -9.75 -29.62
CA GLY A 504 -3.27 -8.29 -29.70
C GLY A 504 -4.65 -7.90 -30.20
N GLY A 505 -5.10 -8.51 -31.30
CA GLY A 505 -6.42 -8.25 -31.89
C GLY A 505 -7.59 -8.70 -30.99
N GLN A 506 -7.44 -9.80 -30.26
CA GLN A 506 -8.46 -10.24 -29.29
C GLN A 506 -8.59 -9.26 -28.12
N ARG A 507 -7.45 -8.77 -27.57
CA ARG A 507 -7.46 -7.74 -26.52
C ARG A 507 -8.16 -6.47 -27.02
N GLN A 508 -7.87 -6.03 -28.24
CA GLN A 508 -8.45 -4.83 -28.83
C GLN A 508 -9.96 -4.96 -29.02
N ARG A 509 -10.44 -6.11 -29.54
CA ARG A 509 -11.88 -6.38 -29.68
C ARG A 509 -12.61 -6.37 -28.34
N LEU A 510 -12.01 -6.86 -27.24
CA LEU A 510 -12.59 -6.73 -25.92
C LEU A 510 -12.64 -5.28 -25.43
N THR A 511 -11.65 -4.46 -25.79
CA THR A 511 -11.67 -3.02 -25.46
C THR A 511 -12.76 -2.28 -26.26
N LEU A 512 -12.98 -2.66 -27.53
CA LEU A 512 -14.10 -2.16 -28.32
C LEU A 512 -15.45 -2.61 -27.75
N ALA A 513 -15.57 -3.88 -27.33
CA ALA A 513 -16.78 -4.37 -26.65
C ALA A 513 -17.09 -3.56 -25.39
N ARG A 514 -16.07 -3.15 -24.62
CA ARG A 514 -16.22 -2.22 -23.47
C ARG A 514 -16.82 -0.87 -23.89
N ALA A 515 -16.35 -0.31 -25.02
CA ALA A 515 -16.87 0.96 -25.54
C ALA A 515 -18.33 0.82 -26.00
N PHE A 516 -18.71 -0.28 -26.67
CA PHE A 516 -20.11 -0.58 -27.03
C PHE A 516 -21.00 -0.77 -25.79
N TYR A 517 -20.54 -1.53 -24.80
CA TYR A 517 -21.29 -1.75 -23.56
C TYR A 517 -21.55 -0.45 -22.82
N ARG A 518 -20.56 0.44 -22.79
CA ARG A 518 -20.66 1.73 -22.09
C ARG A 518 -21.65 2.69 -22.74
N ASP A 519 -21.80 2.62 -24.04
CA ASP A 519 -22.75 3.42 -24.85
C ASP A 519 -22.74 4.92 -24.51
N ALA A 520 -21.54 5.51 -24.44
CA ALA A 520 -21.33 6.89 -24.06
C ALA A 520 -21.47 7.84 -25.28
N PRO A 521 -21.98 9.09 -25.10
CA PRO A 521 -22.13 10.07 -26.16
C PRO A 521 -20.81 10.60 -26.73
N ILE A 522 -19.73 10.50 -25.94
CA ILE A 522 -18.38 10.93 -26.34
C ILE A 522 -17.48 9.70 -26.44
N LEU A 523 -16.75 9.59 -27.54
CA LEU A 523 -15.79 8.51 -27.80
C LEU A 523 -14.39 9.09 -28.01
N VAL A 524 -13.42 8.58 -27.28
CA VAL A 524 -11.99 8.87 -27.49
C VAL A 524 -11.32 7.62 -28.02
N LEU A 525 -10.70 7.73 -29.19
CA LEU A 525 -9.91 6.68 -29.83
C LEU A 525 -8.44 7.10 -29.80
N ASP A 526 -7.61 6.36 -29.07
CA ASP A 526 -6.18 6.60 -28.97
C ASP A 526 -5.45 5.42 -29.62
N GLU A 527 -4.97 5.61 -30.88
CA GLU A 527 -4.23 4.62 -31.67
C GLU A 527 -4.86 3.22 -31.77
N ALA A 528 -6.17 3.15 -31.91
CA ALA A 528 -6.95 1.91 -31.81
C ALA A 528 -6.58 0.79 -32.82
N THR A 529 -5.60 0.97 -33.72
CA THR A 529 -5.29 0.00 -34.80
C THR A 529 -3.81 -0.37 -34.94
N ALA A 530 -2.93 -0.02 -33.99
CA ALA A 530 -1.47 -0.10 -34.18
C ALA A 530 -0.85 -1.50 -34.19
N ALA A 531 -1.55 -2.58 -33.75
CA ALA A 531 -0.96 -3.90 -33.48
C ALA A 531 -1.69 -5.06 -34.21
N LEU A 532 -2.23 -4.85 -35.41
CA LEU A 532 -3.09 -5.82 -36.08
C LEU A 532 -2.51 -6.35 -37.39
N ASP A 533 -2.75 -7.63 -37.67
CA ASP A 533 -2.60 -8.26 -38.98
C ASP A 533 -3.70 -7.77 -39.94
N SER A 534 -3.44 -7.80 -41.24
CA SER A 534 -4.25 -7.16 -42.27
C SER A 534 -5.71 -7.65 -42.36
N GLU A 535 -6.02 -8.90 -42.02
CA GLU A 535 -7.40 -9.43 -42.02
C GLU A 535 -8.18 -8.94 -40.77
N ALA A 536 -7.53 -8.92 -39.61
CA ALA A 536 -8.14 -8.38 -38.39
C ALA A 536 -8.32 -6.86 -38.48
N GLU A 537 -7.50 -6.15 -39.26
CA GLU A 537 -7.58 -4.72 -39.48
C GLU A 537 -8.88 -4.32 -40.21
N ALA A 538 -9.27 -5.01 -41.29
CA ALA A 538 -10.50 -4.74 -42.02
C ALA A 538 -11.75 -4.92 -41.12
N ALA A 539 -11.84 -6.03 -40.38
CA ALA A 539 -12.95 -6.29 -39.47
C ALA A 539 -13.04 -5.26 -38.33
N ILE A 540 -11.92 -4.71 -37.88
CA ILE A 540 -11.89 -3.68 -36.85
C ILE A 540 -12.22 -2.31 -37.43
N HIS A 541 -11.88 -2.01 -38.66
CA HIS A 541 -12.30 -0.76 -39.31
C HIS A 541 -13.81 -0.65 -39.42
N ASP A 542 -14.50 -1.71 -39.87
CA ASP A 542 -15.96 -1.75 -39.92
C ASP A 542 -16.58 -1.59 -38.52
N THR A 543 -15.98 -2.22 -37.54
CA THR A 543 -16.38 -2.10 -36.11
C THR A 543 -16.17 -0.68 -35.57
N LEU A 544 -15.06 -0.02 -35.95
CA LEU A 544 -14.78 1.35 -35.51
C LEU A 544 -15.79 2.34 -36.12
N ASP A 545 -16.14 2.20 -37.42
CA ASP A 545 -17.16 3.04 -38.03
C ASP A 545 -18.53 2.88 -37.34
N GLU A 546 -18.90 1.68 -36.95
CA GLU A 546 -20.10 1.43 -36.15
C GLU A 546 -20.04 2.07 -34.76
N VAL A 547 -18.87 1.97 -34.07
CA VAL A 547 -18.68 2.60 -32.73
C VAL A 547 -18.78 4.12 -32.83
N MET A 548 -18.28 4.73 -33.88
CA MET A 548 -18.29 6.19 -34.09
C MET A 548 -19.68 6.73 -34.42
N GLY A 549 -20.59 5.90 -34.92
CA GLY A 549 -21.92 6.34 -35.40
C GLY A 549 -22.71 7.09 -34.34
N GLY A 550 -23.14 8.33 -34.64
CA GLY A 550 -23.99 9.15 -33.79
C GLY A 550 -23.33 9.70 -32.50
N ARG A 551 -22.03 9.65 -32.38
CA ARG A 551 -21.26 10.10 -31.20
C ARG A 551 -20.31 11.22 -31.57
N THR A 552 -19.98 12.07 -30.57
CA THR A 552 -18.85 12.99 -30.67
C THR A 552 -17.56 12.20 -30.52
N VAL A 553 -16.65 12.30 -31.50
CA VAL A 553 -15.45 11.48 -31.57
C VAL A 553 -14.20 12.34 -31.53
N ILE A 554 -13.27 12.01 -30.68
CA ILE A 554 -11.88 12.50 -30.69
C ILE A 554 -10.98 11.32 -31.07
N ALA A 555 -10.41 11.32 -32.27
CA ALA A 555 -9.51 10.27 -32.73
C ALA A 555 -8.07 10.78 -32.73
N ILE A 556 -7.21 10.17 -31.90
CA ILE A 556 -5.77 10.34 -31.97
C ILE A 556 -5.22 9.15 -32.73
N ALA A 557 -4.67 9.36 -33.91
CA ALA A 557 -4.16 8.24 -34.68
C ALA A 557 -2.73 8.48 -35.16
N HIS A 558 -1.93 7.41 -35.11
CA HIS A 558 -0.68 7.28 -35.84
C HIS A 558 -0.89 6.84 -37.29
N ARG A 559 -2.03 6.21 -37.61
CA ARG A 559 -2.42 5.90 -39.00
C ARG A 559 -3.32 6.98 -39.56
N LEU A 560 -2.79 7.76 -40.46
CA LEU A 560 -3.49 8.88 -41.05
C LEU A 560 -4.69 8.46 -41.92
N SER A 561 -4.75 7.20 -42.39
CA SER A 561 -5.91 6.64 -43.09
C SER A 561 -7.20 6.65 -42.24
N THR A 562 -7.12 6.44 -40.95
CA THR A 562 -8.25 6.57 -40.03
C THR A 562 -8.67 8.04 -39.87
N ILE A 563 -7.70 8.96 -39.82
CA ILE A 563 -7.91 10.38 -39.62
C ILE A 563 -8.51 11.03 -40.87
N ALA A 564 -8.17 10.57 -42.09
CA ALA A 564 -8.69 11.10 -43.33
C ALA A 564 -10.23 11.00 -43.47
N ARG A 565 -10.87 10.12 -42.67
CA ARG A 565 -12.35 9.96 -42.65
C ARG A 565 -13.05 10.83 -41.60
N MET A 566 -12.30 11.63 -40.83
CA MET A 566 -12.88 12.54 -39.83
C MET A 566 -13.49 13.78 -40.50
N ASP A 567 -14.51 14.33 -39.87
CA ASP A 567 -15.18 15.52 -40.36
C ASP A 567 -14.24 16.74 -40.34
N ARG A 568 -13.36 16.79 -39.34
CA ARG A 568 -12.33 17.83 -39.20
C ARG A 568 -11.06 17.25 -38.59
N ILE A 569 -9.92 17.76 -39.00
CA ILE A 569 -8.60 17.40 -38.52
C ILE A 569 -7.98 18.62 -37.83
N VAL A 570 -7.40 18.43 -36.68
CA VAL A 570 -6.67 19.41 -35.86
C VAL A 570 -5.24 18.97 -35.73
N VAL A 571 -4.31 19.81 -36.14
CA VAL A 571 -2.87 19.54 -36.06
C VAL A 571 -2.29 20.27 -34.86
N LEU A 572 -1.72 19.50 -33.94
CA LEU A 572 -1.04 19.99 -32.73
C LEU A 572 0.47 19.97 -32.93
N ASP A 573 1.13 21.06 -32.54
CA ASP A 573 2.58 21.10 -32.39
C ASP A 573 2.96 21.93 -31.14
N ALA A 574 3.87 21.43 -30.33
CA ALA A 574 4.35 22.08 -29.11
C ALA A 574 3.22 22.65 -28.20
N GLY A 575 2.09 21.93 -28.08
CA GLY A 575 0.96 22.32 -27.23
C GLY A 575 -0.05 23.30 -27.86
N HIS A 576 0.16 23.71 -29.11
CA HIS A 576 -0.71 24.66 -29.84
C HIS A 576 -1.39 24.00 -31.04
N ILE A 577 -2.55 24.53 -31.45
CA ILE A 577 -3.16 24.18 -32.71
C ILE A 577 -2.51 25.06 -33.81
N ILE A 578 -1.87 24.39 -34.78
CA ILE A 578 -1.20 25.09 -35.91
C ILE A 578 -1.99 25.02 -37.20
N GLU A 579 -2.77 23.95 -37.40
CA GLU A 579 -3.61 23.76 -38.57
C GLU A 579 -4.95 23.14 -38.19
N GLN A 580 -6.01 23.48 -38.88
CA GLN A 580 -7.30 22.81 -38.79
C GLN A 580 -8.05 22.90 -40.12
N GLY A 581 -8.80 21.86 -40.48
CA GLY A 581 -9.57 21.75 -41.72
C GLY A 581 -9.93 20.30 -42.04
N THR A 582 -10.52 20.09 -43.19
CA THR A 582 -10.77 18.76 -43.74
C THR A 582 -9.49 18.15 -44.30
N HIS A 583 -9.49 16.85 -44.56
CA HIS A 583 -8.36 16.15 -45.16
C HIS A 583 -7.85 16.80 -46.43
N THR A 584 -8.77 17.12 -47.37
CA THR A 584 -8.45 17.74 -48.67
C THR A 584 -7.85 19.13 -48.49
N GLU A 585 -8.48 19.97 -47.66
CA GLU A 585 -7.99 21.34 -47.41
C GLU A 585 -6.57 21.37 -46.81
N LEU A 586 -6.29 20.44 -45.90
CA LEU A 586 -4.98 20.39 -45.25
C LEU A 586 -3.88 19.84 -46.18
N LEU A 587 -4.23 18.95 -47.12
CA LEU A 587 -3.29 18.50 -48.14
C LEU A 587 -2.95 19.64 -49.11
N GLU A 588 -3.98 20.41 -49.56
CA GLU A 588 -3.80 21.55 -50.46
C GLU A 588 -2.95 22.66 -49.82
N ARG A 589 -3.07 22.89 -48.51
CA ARG A 589 -2.24 23.87 -47.79
C ARG A 589 -0.76 23.51 -47.75
N GLY A 590 -0.39 22.25 -47.92
CA GLY A 590 1.02 21.79 -47.94
C GLY A 590 1.77 21.94 -46.62
N GLY A 591 1.07 22.01 -45.46
CA GLY A 591 1.64 22.26 -44.16
C GLY A 591 2.16 20.98 -43.45
N LEU A 592 2.17 21.00 -42.13
CA LEU A 592 2.67 19.87 -41.33
C LEU A 592 1.85 18.58 -41.56
N TYR A 593 0.50 18.73 -41.72
CA TYR A 593 -0.35 17.60 -42.04
C TYR A 593 0.04 16.92 -43.34
N ALA A 594 0.20 17.69 -44.42
CA ALA A 594 0.59 17.17 -45.73
C ALA A 594 1.97 16.49 -45.68
N SER A 595 2.91 17.07 -44.93
CA SER A 595 4.24 16.46 -44.69
C SER A 595 4.17 15.14 -43.92
N LEU A 596 3.30 15.02 -42.93
CA LEU A 596 3.09 13.77 -42.17
C LEU A 596 2.41 12.73 -43.04
N TRP A 597 1.41 13.13 -43.84
CA TRP A 597 0.70 12.28 -44.79
C TRP A 597 1.64 11.70 -45.85
N SER A 598 2.45 12.54 -46.52
CA SER A 598 3.37 12.10 -47.57
C SER A 598 4.43 11.09 -47.04
N ARG A 599 4.88 11.24 -45.82
CA ARG A 599 5.81 10.29 -45.18
C ARG A 599 5.18 8.93 -44.89
N GLN A 600 3.89 8.88 -44.56
CA GLN A 600 3.19 7.63 -44.31
C GLN A 600 2.69 6.95 -45.61
N SER A 601 2.19 7.71 -46.56
CA SER A 601 1.71 7.18 -47.85
C SER A 601 2.82 6.90 -48.85
N GLY A 602 3.91 7.67 -48.83
CA GLY A 602 5.06 7.50 -49.73
C GLY A 602 5.89 6.24 -49.50
N GLY A 603 5.79 5.59 -48.33
CA GLY A 603 6.40 4.29 -48.09
C GLY A 603 5.75 3.12 -48.85
N PHE A 604 4.52 3.31 -49.36
CA PHE A 604 3.79 2.28 -50.12
C PHE A 604 3.86 2.48 -51.66
N LEU A 605 4.23 3.67 -52.15
CA LEU A 605 4.21 3.99 -53.57
C LEU A 605 5.59 4.11 -54.25
N ALA A 606 6.67 4.01 -53.50
CA ALA A 606 8.04 4.20 -54.01
C ALA A 606 8.74 2.92 -54.47
N ARG A 607 8.02 1.87 -54.92
CA ARG A 607 8.63 0.61 -55.37
C ARG A 607 8.27 0.17 -56.78
N ASP A 608 7.48 0.90 -57.53
CA ASP A 608 7.06 0.51 -58.88
C ASP A 608 7.68 1.30 -60.06
N ASP A 609 8.55 2.29 -59.82
CA ASP A 609 9.22 3.02 -60.90
C ASP A 609 10.75 2.93 -60.84
N ALA A 610 11.31 1.72 -60.89
CA ALA A 610 12.70 1.48 -61.22
C ALA A 610 12.85 0.06 -61.81
N ALA A 611 12.44 -0.09 -63.09
CA ALA A 611 12.83 -1.15 -63.98
C ALA A 611 13.47 -0.58 -65.25
#